data_9dcc0ff8c7a20c5c787352fe67a7ff78
#
_entry.id   9dcc0ff8c7a20c5c787352fe67a7ff78
#
_cell.length_a   1.000
_cell.length_b   1.000
_cell.length_c   1.000
_cell.angle_alpha   90.00
_cell.angle_beta   90.00
_cell.angle_gamma   90.00
#
_symmetry.space_group_name_H-M   'P 1'
#
loop_
_entity.id
_entity.type
_entity.pdbx_description
1 polymer ?
#
loop_
_entity_poly.entity_id
_entity_poly.type
_entity_poly.pdbx_seq_one_letter_code
_entity_poly.pdbx_strand_id
1 'polypeptide(L)'
;MNNMNKDELKEKVVDCASKVFFYCIKRCNSRMDAEDLSQTILLEIIQNIDKGARIDNMDYYVWGVCKNQYNMYLRKTIKDRGNLEYKEDIDDKDELPSVLDEILEDEKISRMNQAIKLLSKDYAEILYAYYVEDKTLKFIAEELNMPLGTVKKRLFTIRQKLKEYLDMEKLNGKKAYVPKSFNVTQSYSGELNYNPSDYINSLLVKNLLYHSYGNECSLEDYSIELGISIAYIEEFVNKLESKDFLIKRDNGKYLTNVAFIDKKDRREILDFERENISGYYKALVKFAKNNLSYYKSLLDETTALDEHLLWSLLLLTMFSVEDKFRTEYTLRKDGFNWDLMLLETVDKLYSDEFFISANATFSDYYGRRIVIRGFPANHWKEDGGASDVISYNRALTGEFNLEILNSILNLNKKYGDMSESEKEIVNTYVKRGCFDLVGDEIKINIPVISMENYKEFCEKVVNDEELISAYKELYNGVYMKVRSLIPNYLEKQTPFIIQSATLNRALIITKAFNEGIIKDDKTREKFIYNGIIIK
;
A
#
# COMPACT_ATOMS: atom_id res chain seq x y z
N MET A 1 30.17 17.24 27.04
CA MET A 1 29.50 17.71 25.81
C MET A 1 28.52 16.62 25.40
N ASN A 2 27.24 16.87 25.60
CA ASN A 2 26.19 15.88 25.29
C ASN A 2 26.09 15.73 23.78
N ASN A 3 26.42 14.56 23.25
CA ASN A 3 26.04 14.19 21.88
C ASN A 3 24.50 14.05 21.84
N MET A 4 23.82 14.96 21.17
CA MET A 4 22.38 14.84 20.92
C MET A 4 22.11 13.58 20.11
N ASN A 5 21.05 12.86 20.48
CA ASN A 5 20.58 11.70 19.77
C ASN A 5 20.02 12.10 18.39
N LYS A 6 20.03 11.19 17.39
CA LYS A 6 19.47 11.44 16.04
C LYS A 6 18.02 11.92 16.07
N ASP A 7 17.23 11.42 16.98
CA ASP A 7 15.83 11.79 17.10
C ASP A 7 15.67 13.21 17.66
N GLU A 8 16.49 13.62 18.64
CA GLU A 8 16.55 15.00 19.15
C GLU A 8 17.02 15.99 18.07
N LEU A 9 17.96 15.56 17.22
CA LEU A 9 18.40 16.39 16.07
C LEU A 9 17.29 16.56 15.04
N LYS A 10 16.51 15.52 14.75
CA LYS A 10 15.38 15.58 13.84
C LYS A 10 14.24 16.46 14.38
N GLU A 11 13.99 16.43 15.69
CA GLU A 11 13.05 17.37 16.31
C GLU A 11 13.48 18.82 16.10
N LYS A 12 14.76 19.13 16.25
CA LYS A 12 15.27 20.48 16.00
C LYS A 12 15.26 20.93 14.54
N VAL A 13 15.34 20.01 13.58
CA VAL A 13 15.14 20.37 12.15
C VAL A 13 13.78 20.98 11.91
N VAL A 14 12.85 20.54 12.65
CA VAL A 14 11.46 20.98 12.59
C VAL A 14 11.31 22.41 13.09
N ASP A 15 11.94 22.74 14.21
CA ASP A 15 11.95 24.11 14.71
C ASP A 15 12.58 25.06 13.68
N CYS A 16 13.49 24.54 12.85
CA CYS A 16 14.15 25.29 11.79
C CYS A 16 13.36 25.37 10.49
N ALA A 17 12.35 24.49 10.27
CA ALA A 17 11.66 24.42 8.98
C ALA A 17 11.00 25.74 8.55
N SER A 18 10.38 26.45 9.51
CA SER A 18 9.78 27.77 9.27
C SER A 18 10.83 28.83 8.94
N LYS A 19 11.99 28.79 9.61
CA LYS A 19 13.12 29.69 9.33
C LYS A 19 13.69 29.45 7.94
N VAL A 20 13.84 28.18 7.54
CA VAL A 20 14.30 27.78 6.20
C VAL A 20 13.35 28.28 5.11
N PHE A 21 12.06 28.06 5.29
CA PHE A 21 11.07 28.51 4.33
C PHE A 21 11.05 30.05 4.21
N PHE A 22 11.12 30.75 5.33
CA PHE A 22 11.19 32.20 5.36
C PHE A 22 12.48 32.74 4.70
N TYR A 23 13.62 32.06 4.91
CA TYR A 23 14.85 32.37 4.21
C TYR A 23 14.68 32.27 2.69
N CYS A 24 14.02 31.21 2.22
CA CYS A 24 13.78 30.98 0.80
C CYS A 24 12.77 31.98 0.21
N ILE A 25 11.67 32.28 0.89
CA ILE A 25 10.65 33.25 0.42
C ILE A 25 11.22 34.65 0.21
N LYS A 26 12.12 35.08 1.09
CA LYS A 26 12.76 36.41 0.94
C LYS A 26 13.73 36.46 -0.23
N ARG A 27 14.17 35.35 -0.79
CA ARG A 27 15.27 35.25 -1.75
C ARG A 27 14.93 34.66 -3.09
N CYS A 28 13.86 33.91 -3.20
CA CYS A 28 13.40 33.32 -4.46
C CYS A 28 12.44 34.22 -5.20
N ASN A 29 12.44 34.11 -6.53
CA ASN A 29 11.61 34.93 -7.39
C ASN A 29 10.15 34.46 -7.50
N SER A 30 9.87 33.24 -7.08
CA SER A 30 8.50 32.69 -7.04
C SER A 30 8.30 31.87 -5.78
N ARG A 31 7.03 31.73 -5.38
CA ARG A 31 6.66 30.87 -4.26
C ARG A 31 7.04 29.41 -4.52
N MET A 32 6.84 28.93 -5.74
CA MET A 32 7.18 27.56 -6.14
C MET A 32 8.68 27.29 -5.97
N ASP A 33 9.52 28.26 -6.42
CA ASP A 33 10.97 28.16 -6.21
C ASP A 33 11.35 28.17 -4.72
N ALA A 34 10.65 28.98 -3.92
CA ALA A 34 10.89 29.04 -2.47
C ALA A 34 10.49 27.74 -1.76
N GLU A 35 9.37 27.13 -2.15
CA GLU A 35 8.92 25.83 -1.65
C GLU A 35 9.89 24.73 -2.05
N ASP A 36 10.28 24.65 -3.31
CA ASP A 36 11.23 23.65 -3.82
C ASP A 36 12.61 23.78 -3.16
N LEU A 37 13.11 25.00 -3.03
CA LEU A 37 14.38 25.25 -2.37
C LEU A 37 14.33 24.90 -0.88
N SER A 38 13.25 25.25 -0.19
CA SER A 38 13.09 24.92 1.23
C SER A 38 13.01 23.42 1.48
N GLN A 39 12.31 22.68 0.64
CA GLN A 39 12.24 21.22 0.69
C GLN A 39 13.62 20.60 0.44
N THR A 40 14.35 21.10 -0.55
CA THR A 40 15.72 20.64 -0.86
C THR A 40 16.65 20.83 0.34
N ILE A 41 16.59 21.98 0.99
CA ILE A 41 17.39 22.29 2.19
C ILE A 41 17.05 21.34 3.33
N LEU A 42 15.77 21.16 3.64
CA LEU A 42 15.32 20.30 4.72
C LEU A 42 15.68 18.82 4.48
N LEU A 43 15.54 18.35 3.24
CA LEU A 43 15.94 17.00 2.85
C LEU A 43 17.44 16.78 3.02
N GLU A 44 18.26 17.74 2.62
CA GLU A 44 19.73 17.64 2.79
C GLU A 44 20.12 17.59 4.27
N ILE A 45 19.49 18.43 5.11
CA ILE A 45 19.72 18.42 6.55
C ILE A 45 19.39 17.05 7.15
N ILE A 46 18.21 16.50 6.83
CA ILE A 46 17.77 15.18 7.32
C ILE A 46 18.72 14.08 6.84
N GLN A 47 19.09 14.08 5.56
CA GLN A 47 20.01 13.09 5.00
C GLN A 47 21.39 13.13 5.67
N ASN A 48 21.89 14.31 6.00
CA ASN A 48 23.17 14.45 6.67
C ASN A 48 23.10 13.99 8.13
N ILE A 49 21.99 14.22 8.83
CA ILE A 49 21.75 13.67 10.18
C ILE A 49 21.70 12.13 10.11
N ASP A 50 21.03 11.56 9.11
CA ASP A 50 20.94 10.11 8.93
C ASP A 50 22.32 9.48 8.60
N LYS A 51 23.17 10.20 7.88
CA LYS A 51 24.56 9.81 7.61
C LYS A 51 25.49 9.98 8.82
N GLY A 52 24.99 10.51 9.94
CA GLY A 52 25.77 10.68 11.17
C GLY A 52 26.60 11.97 11.21
N ALA A 53 26.15 13.03 10.55
CA ALA A 53 26.82 14.33 10.63
C ALA A 53 26.90 14.82 12.08
N ARG A 54 28.08 15.30 12.47
CA ARG A 54 28.32 15.84 13.79
C ARG A 54 27.91 17.30 13.81
N ILE A 55 26.81 17.59 14.51
CA ILE A 55 26.19 18.92 14.56
C ILE A 55 26.31 19.44 16.00
N ASP A 56 27.19 20.38 16.21
CA ASP A 56 27.43 20.99 17.52
C ASP A 56 26.40 22.11 17.78
N ASN A 57 25.97 22.82 16.75
CA ASN A 57 24.94 23.86 16.81
C ASN A 57 24.03 23.76 15.59
N MET A 58 22.74 23.48 15.82
CA MET A 58 21.76 23.25 14.77
C MET A 58 21.48 24.50 13.94
N ASP A 59 21.36 25.67 14.56
CA ASP A 59 21.06 26.90 13.83
C ASP A 59 22.20 27.29 12.88
N TYR A 60 23.47 27.22 13.33
CA TYR A 60 24.61 27.45 12.42
C TYR A 60 24.69 26.45 11.28
N TYR A 61 24.37 25.18 11.57
CA TYR A 61 24.40 24.13 10.57
C TYR A 61 23.33 24.36 9.49
N VAL A 62 22.08 24.60 9.93
CA VAL A 62 20.95 24.92 9.05
C VAL A 62 21.23 26.14 8.18
N TRP A 63 21.79 27.20 8.79
CA TRP A 63 22.17 28.41 8.06
C TRP A 63 23.23 28.14 6.98
N GLY A 64 24.23 27.32 7.27
CA GLY A 64 25.25 26.89 6.30
C GLY A 64 24.63 26.14 5.11
N VAL A 65 23.71 25.21 5.38
CA VAL A 65 23.00 24.47 4.33
C VAL A 65 22.11 25.41 3.50
N CYS A 66 21.37 26.32 4.15
CA CYS A 66 20.56 27.35 3.46
C CYS A 66 21.41 28.18 2.47
N LYS A 67 22.57 28.70 2.92
CA LYS A 67 23.48 29.50 2.10
C LYS A 67 24.01 28.70 0.89
N ASN A 68 24.42 27.47 1.13
CA ASN A 68 24.94 26.60 0.08
C ASN A 68 23.89 26.26 -0.98
N GLN A 69 22.70 25.84 -0.57
CA GLN A 69 21.62 25.47 -1.48
C GLN A 69 21.07 26.69 -2.23
N TYR A 70 20.99 27.85 -1.58
CA TYR A 70 20.59 29.08 -2.27
C TYR A 70 21.62 29.51 -3.34
N ASN A 71 22.91 29.38 -3.05
CA ASN A 71 23.96 29.64 -4.04
C ASN A 71 23.87 28.67 -5.24
N MET A 72 23.54 27.41 -5.00
CA MET A 72 23.29 26.43 -6.07
C MET A 72 22.06 26.80 -6.90
N TYR A 73 20.99 27.21 -6.24
CA TYR A 73 19.78 27.71 -6.90
C TYR A 73 20.06 28.92 -7.78
N LEU A 74 20.80 29.93 -7.28
CA LEU A 74 21.20 31.10 -8.06
C LEU A 74 22.03 30.71 -9.29
N ARG A 75 23.03 29.84 -9.14
CA ARG A 75 23.86 29.37 -10.27
C ARG A 75 23.01 28.70 -11.34
N LYS A 76 22.04 27.88 -10.95
CA LYS A 76 21.09 27.23 -11.86
C LYS A 76 20.20 28.26 -12.57
N THR A 77 19.60 29.19 -11.82
CA THR A 77 18.71 30.22 -12.34
C THR A 77 19.43 31.19 -13.32
N ILE A 78 20.70 31.54 -13.02
CA ILE A 78 21.54 32.38 -13.90
C ILE A 78 21.90 31.63 -15.18
N LYS A 79 22.24 30.34 -15.07
CA LYS A 79 22.57 29.48 -16.21
C LYS A 79 21.36 29.31 -17.16
N ASP A 80 20.17 29.14 -16.58
CA ASP A 80 18.93 28.98 -17.34
C ASP A 80 18.44 30.30 -18.00
N ARG A 81 18.86 31.48 -17.50
CA ARG A 81 18.51 32.81 -18.04
C ARG A 81 19.50 33.39 -19.05
N GLY A 82 20.61 32.70 -19.33
CA GLY A 82 21.60 33.10 -20.34
C GLY A 82 22.19 34.49 -20.12
N ASN A 83 23.41 34.56 -19.62
CA ASN A 83 24.30 35.73 -19.51
C ASN A 83 23.81 36.93 -18.67
N LEU A 84 24.13 36.88 -17.38
CA LEU A 84 24.41 38.09 -16.58
C LEU A 84 25.64 37.81 -15.73
N GLU A 85 26.63 38.70 -15.78
CA GLU A 85 27.86 38.63 -15.00
C GLU A 85 27.57 38.65 -13.49
N TYR A 86 28.15 37.70 -12.80
CA TYR A 86 28.07 37.55 -11.35
C TYR A 86 29.07 38.51 -10.70
N LYS A 87 28.59 39.49 -9.93
CA LYS A 87 29.42 40.24 -8.98
C LYS A 87 29.37 39.58 -7.62
N GLU A 88 30.52 39.07 -7.20
CA GLU A 88 30.80 38.58 -5.84
C GLU A 88 31.01 39.81 -4.93
N ASP A 89 29.90 40.36 -4.40
CA ASP A 89 29.96 41.27 -3.26
C ASP A 89 28.89 40.85 -2.25
N ILE A 90 29.28 39.94 -1.37
CA ILE A 90 28.52 39.67 -0.13
C ILE A 90 29.41 40.21 0.99
N ASP A 91 29.09 41.40 1.45
CA ASP A 91 29.72 42.02 2.61
C ASP A 91 29.34 41.21 3.88
N ASP A 92 30.38 40.74 4.58
CA ASP A 92 30.28 39.91 5.80
C ASP A 92 30.01 40.76 7.07
N LYS A 93 29.27 41.84 6.96
CA LYS A 93 28.97 42.70 8.10
C LYS A 93 27.49 43.00 8.22
N ASP A 94 26.69 41.98 8.59
CA ASP A 94 25.44 42.21 9.31
C ASP A 94 25.68 41.94 10.79
N GLU A 95 25.79 43.01 11.58
CA GLU A 95 25.79 42.98 13.03
C GLU A 95 24.54 42.25 13.53
N LEU A 96 24.71 41.29 14.40
CA LEU A 96 23.63 40.56 15.08
C LEU A 96 22.75 41.54 15.85
N PRO A 97 21.44 41.67 15.52
CA PRO A 97 20.47 42.34 16.37
C PRO A 97 20.38 41.63 17.73
N SER A 98 19.95 42.36 18.76
CA SER A 98 19.88 41.79 20.10
C SER A 98 18.98 40.55 20.12
N VAL A 99 19.51 39.44 20.63
CA VAL A 99 18.93 38.08 20.58
C VAL A 99 17.47 38.02 21.07
N LEU A 100 17.03 38.94 21.90
CA LEU A 100 15.67 38.97 22.43
C LEU A 100 14.64 39.62 21.49
N ASP A 101 15.02 40.65 20.74
CA ASP A 101 14.12 41.30 19.75
C ASP A 101 13.99 40.42 18.50
N GLU A 102 15.06 39.70 18.11
CA GLU A 102 15.03 38.69 17.03
C GLU A 102 14.12 37.50 17.38
N ILE A 103 14.16 36.98 18.60
CA ILE A 103 13.33 35.86 19.03
C ILE A 103 11.84 36.22 18.97
N LEU A 104 11.48 37.44 19.37
CA LEU A 104 10.08 37.90 19.33
C LEU A 104 9.57 38.17 17.91
N GLU A 105 10.42 38.67 17.02
CA GLU A 105 10.08 38.81 15.59
C GLU A 105 10.03 37.46 14.89
N ASP A 106 10.98 36.57 15.16
CA ASP A 106 10.99 35.20 14.61
C ASP A 106 9.76 34.38 15.01
N GLU A 107 9.30 34.54 16.25
CA GLU A 107 8.08 33.86 16.72
C GLU A 107 6.83 34.40 16.01
N LYS A 108 6.71 35.72 15.84
CA LYS A 108 5.60 36.34 15.10
C LYS A 108 5.61 35.91 13.63
N ILE A 109 6.78 35.89 13.02
CA ILE A 109 6.95 35.45 11.62
C ILE A 109 6.62 33.96 11.47
N SER A 110 7.06 33.13 12.42
CA SER A 110 6.74 31.71 12.44
C SER A 110 5.23 31.47 12.53
N ARG A 111 4.55 32.18 13.43
CA ARG A 111 3.08 32.10 13.56
C ARG A 111 2.36 32.61 12.32
N MET A 112 2.82 33.70 11.69
CA MET A 112 2.26 34.19 10.44
C MET A 112 2.38 33.16 9.32
N ASN A 113 3.56 32.54 9.17
CA ASN A 113 3.78 31.50 8.16
C ASN A 113 2.90 30.25 8.40
N GLN A 114 2.69 29.88 9.66
CA GLN A 114 1.75 28.82 10.02
C GLN A 114 0.31 29.20 9.67
N ALA A 115 -0.11 30.43 9.94
CA ALA A 115 -1.42 30.92 9.60
C ALA A 115 -1.66 30.98 8.07
N ILE A 116 -0.64 31.35 7.30
CA ILE A 116 -0.70 31.37 5.83
C ILE A 116 -0.89 29.96 5.27
N LYS A 117 -0.29 28.92 5.88
CA LYS A 117 -0.49 27.52 5.48
C LYS A 117 -1.94 27.05 5.59
N LEU A 118 -2.73 27.68 6.45
CA LEU A 118 -4.15 27.38 6.62
C LEU A 118 -5.06 28.05 5.59
N LEU A 119 -4.51 28.80 4.63
CA LEU A 119 -5.27 29.38 3.53
C LEU A 119 -5.42 28.41 2.37
N SER A 120 -6.60 28.39 1.75
CA SER A 120 -6.81 27.67 0.48
C SER A 120 -5.88 28.19 -0.61
N LYS A 121 -5.64 27.40 -1.65
CA LYS A 121 -4.76 27.74 -2.79
C LYS A 121 -5.11 29.13 -3.37
N ASP A 122 -6.38 29.35 -3.71
CA ASP A 122 -6.87 30.63 -4.26
C ASP A 122 -6.57 31.82 -3.35
N TYR A 123 -6.71 31.63 -2.04
CA TYR A 123 -6.46 32.69 -1.07
C TYR A 123 -4.96 32.95 -0.89
N ALA A 124 -4.17 31.91 -0.87
CA ALA A 124 -2.72 32.02 -0.79
C ALA A 124 -2.14 32.72 -2.02
N GLU A 125 -2.64 32.43 -3.23
CA GLU A 125 -2.23 33.09 -4.47
C GLU A 125 -2.54 34.61 -4.46
N ILE A 126 -3.75 35.01 -4.05
CA ILE A 126 -4.12 36.40 -3.91
C ILE A 126 -3.26 37.13 -2.86
N LEU A 127 -3.04 36.48 -1.71
CA LEU A 127 -2.20 37.02 -0.64
C LEU A 127 -0.78 37.27 -1.13
N TYR A 128 -0.21 36.29 -1.79
CA TYR A 128 1.16 36.33 -2.29
C TYR A 128 1.34 37.37 -3.38
N ALA A 129 0.45 37.38 -4.37
CA ALA A 129 0.47 38.34 -5.44
C ALA A 129 0.37 39.81 -4.93
N TYR A 130 -0.45 40.04 -3.90
CA TYR A 130 -0.65 41.35 -3.33
C TYR A 130 0.50 41.82 -2.42
N TYR A 131 0.95 40.96 -1.48
CA TYR A 131 1.90 41.35 -0.42
C TYR A 131 3.37 41.03 -0.73
N VAL A 132 3.63 40.06 -1.59
CA VAL A 132 5.01 39.60 -1.90
C VAL A 132 5.44 40.07 -3.29
N GLU A 133 4.54 39.97 -4.29
CA GLU A 133 4.83 40.42 -5.67
C GLU A 133 4.45 41.89 -5.91
N ASP A 134 3.87 42.55 -4.91
CA ASP A 134 3.45 43.97 -4.96
C ASP A 134 2.52 44.30 -6.15
N LYS A 135 1.71 43.31 -6.56
CA LYS A 135 0.77 43.46 -7.68
C LYS A 135 -0.45 44.28 -7.27
N THR A 136 -0.96 45.11 -8.18
CA THR A 136 -2.21 45.85 -7.93
C THR A 136 -3.41 44.89 -7.97
N LEU A 137 -4.46 45.21 -7.20
CA LEU A 137 -5.70 44.40 -7.19
C LEU A 137 -6.34 44.27 -8.58
N LYS A 138 -6.14 45.24 -9.46
CA LYS A 138 -6.62 45.19 -10.83
C LYS A 138 -5.84 44.16 -11.65
N PHE A 139 -4.53 44.14 -11.51
CA PHE A 139 -3.67 43.15 -12.17
C PHE A 139 -3.96 41.72 -11.70
N ILE A 140 -4.13 41.53 -10.39
CA ILE A 140 -4.51 40.21 -9.80
C ILE A 140 -5.86 39.75 -10.34
N ALA A 141 -6.83 40.69 -10.49
CA ALA A 141 -8.15 40.35 -11.03
C ALA A 141 -8.06 39.90 -12.50
N GLU A 142 -7.22 40.56 -13.31
CA GLU A 142 -6.97 40.18 -14.70
C GLU A 142 -6.23 38.83 -14.79
N GLU A 143 -5.18 38.62 -14.00
CA GLU A 143 -4.36 37.41 -14.00
C GLU A 143 -5.16 36.17 -13.57
N LEU A 144 -6.00 36.30 -12.54
CA LEU A 144 -6.83 35.21 -12.02
C LEU A 144 -8.20 35.11 -12.72
N ASN A 145 -8.44 35.92 -13.75
CA ASN A 145 -9.71 35.99 -14.49
C ASN A 145 -10.93 36.12 -13.54
N MET A 146 -10.82 37.06 -12.58
CA MET A 146 -11.83 37.29 -11.54
C MET A 146 -12.30 38.75 -11.57
N PRO A 147 -13.58 39.02 -11.23
CA PRO A 147 -14.02 40.41 -11.02
C PRO A 147 -13.22 41.11 -9.91
N LEU A 148 -12.83 42.35 -10.11
CA LEU A 148 -12.06 43.15 -9.13
C LEU A 148 -12.76 43.19 -7.76
N GLY A 149 -14.10 43.25 -7.72
CA GLY A 149 -14.87 43.20 -6.48
C GLY A 149 -14.69 41.87 -5.71
N THR A 150 -14.55 40.75 -6.44
CA THR A 150 -14.30 39.43 -5.87
C THR A 150 -12.90 39.35 -5.25
N VAL A 151 -11.88 39.89 -5.93
CA VAL A 151 -10.51 39.95 -5.40
C VAL A 151 -10.45 40.78 -4.13
N LYS A 152 -11.11 41.96 -4.12
CA LYS A 152 -11.22 42.81 -2.91
C LYS A 152 -11.89 42.07 -1.74
N LYS A 153 -13.01 41.38 -2.00
CA LYS A 153 -13.74 40.62 -0.97
C LYS A 153 -12.89 39.47 -0.46
N ARG A 154 -12.22 38.74 -1.36
CA ARG A 154 -11.32 37.65 -0.97
C ARG A 154 -10.15 38.15 -0.13
N LEU A 155 -9.50 39.25 -0.50
CA LEU A 155 -8.40 39.82 0.28
C LEU A 155 -8.87 40.25 1.70
N PHE A 156 -10.08 40.82 1.79
CA PHE A 156 -10.68 41.10 3.10
C PHE A 156 -10.89 39.83 3.92
N THR A 157 -11.46 38.79 3.34
CA THR A 157 -11.68 37.48 4.00
C THR A 157 -10.35 36.85 4.43
N ILE A 158 -9.31 36.93 3.60
CA ILE A 158 -7.96 36.45 3.92
C ILE A 158 -7.43 37.11 5.19
N ARG A 159 -7.56 38.42 5.29
CA ARG A 159 -7.11 39.19 6.47
C ARG A 159 -7.86 38.75 7.76
N GLN A 160 -9.17 38.50 7.66
CA GLN A 160 -9.97 38.02 8.79
C GLN A 160 -9.52 36.61 9.20
N LYS A 161 -9.38 35.69 8.25
CA LYS A 161 -8.90 34.33 8.53
C LYS A 161 -7.50 34.31 9.14
N LEU A 162 -6.56 35.13 8.62
CA LEU A 162 -5.22 35.21 9.19
C LEU A 162 -5.26 35.71 10.65
N LYS A 163 -6.13 36.68 10.95
CA LYS A 163 -6.31 37.14 12.32
C LYS A 163 -6.85 36.03 13.22
N GLU A 164 -7.88 35.30 12.79
CA GLU A 164 -8.44 34.16 13.51
C GLU A 164 -7.36 33.07 13.74
N TYR A 165 -6.58 32.73 12.73
CA TYR A 165 -5.52 31.72 12.85
C TYR A 165 -4.37 32.17 13.78
N LEU A 166 -4.03 33.44 13.81
CA LEU A 166 -3.02 33.98 14.72
C LEU A 166 -3.48 33.95 16.19
N ASP A 167 -4.78 34.00 16.43
CA ASP A 167 -5.37 33.90 17.75
C ASP A 167 -5.53 32.43 18.22
N MET A 168 -5.32 31.43 17.35
CA MET A 168 -5.37 30.00 17.72
C MET A 168 -4.19 29.61 18.60
N GLU A 169 -4.47 28.87 19.66
CA GLU A 169 -3.47 28.44 20.64
C GLU A 169 -2.45 27.45 20.05
N LYS A 170 -2.86 26.68 19.02
CA LYS A 170 -2.06 25.62 18.41
C LYS A 170 -2.24 25.56 16.90
N LEU A 171 -1.19 25.89 16.16
CA LEU A 171 -1.20 25.92 14.69
C LEU A 171 -0.53 24.69 14.03
N ASN A 172 0.12 23.82 14.81
CA ASN A 172 0.74 22.60 14.32
C ASN A 172 0.45 21.43 15.25
N GLY A 173 0.12 20.29 14.66
CA GLY A 173 -0.04 19.03 15.37
C GLY A 173 1.27 18.26 15.51
N LYS A 174 1.22 17.11 16.18
CA LYS A 174 2.40 16.26 16.42
C LYS A 174 2.99 15.68 15.12
N LYS A 175 2.15 15.35 14.13
CA LYS A 175 2.58 14.75 12.87
C LYS A 175 3.21 15.75 11.90
N ALA A 176 3.03 17.04 12.11
CA ALA A 176 3.75 18.07 11.37
C ALA A 176 5.26 17.85 11.41
N TYR A 177 5.72 17.22 12.47
CA TYR A 177 7.13 17.06 12.79
C TYR A 177 7.62 15.64 12.68
N VAL A 178 6.74 14.68 12.99
CA VAL A 178 7.05 13.26 12.93
C VAL A 178 5.92 12.58 12.16
N PRO A 179 5.93 12.63 10.83
CA PRO A 179 4.96 11.87 10.05
C PRO A 179 5.06 10.41 10.44
N LYS A 180 3.93 9.78 10.72
CA LYS A 180 3.90 8.36 11.06
C LYS A 180 4.46 7.60 9.85
N SER A 181 5.66 7.05 10.02
CA SER A 181 6.23 6.12 9.05
C SER A 181 5.75 4.71 9.41
N PHE A 182 5.02 4.09 8.51
CA PHE A 182 4.62 2.70 8.63
C PHE A 182 4.74 2.00 7.29
N ASN A 183 5.25 0.80 7.34
CA ASN A 183 5.25 -0.07 6.19
C ASN A 183 3.86 -0.66 6.04
N VAL A 184 3.16 -0.27 5.01
CA VAL A 184 1.86 -0.82 4.67
C VAL A 184 1.93 -1.57 3.35
N THR A 185 1.39 -2.78 3.38
CA THR A 185 1.07 -3.53 2.18
C THR A 185 -0.36 -3.21 1.78
N GLN A 186 -0.56 -2.99 0.50
CA GLN A 186 -1.89 -2.76 -0.07
C GLN A 186 -2.48 -4.10 -0.48
N SER A 187 -3.71 -4.35 -0.09
CA SER A 187 -4.52 -5.43 -0.66
C SER A 187 -5.76 -4.83 -1.29
N TYR A 188 -6.00 -5.14 -2.55
CA TYR A 188 -7.17 -4.69 -3.27
C TYR A 188 -7.70 -5.79 -4.17
N SER A 189 -9.00 -5.76 -4.43
CA SER A 189 -9.67 -6.69 -5.31
C SER A 189 -10.96 -6.07 -5.85
N GLY A 190 -11.48 -6.64 -6.93
CA GLY A 190 -12.67 -6.15 -7.61
C GLY A 190 -12.36 -5.57 -8.98
N GLU A 191 -13.31 -4.81 -9.52
CA GLU A 191 -13.19 -4.16 -10.82
C GLU A 191 -12.49 -2.81 -10.67
N LEU A 192 -11.26 -2.71 -11.14
CA LEU A 192 -10.42 -1.51 -11.09
C LEU A 192 -9.83 -1.23 -12.46
N ASN A 193 -9.92 0.02 -12.92
CA ASN A 193 -9.30 0.47 -14.16
C ASN A 193 -8.00 1.28 -13.95
N TYR A 194 -7.49 1.29 -12.72
CA TYR A 194 -6.24 1.96 -12.32
C TYR A 194 -5.54 1.17 -11.20
N ASN A 195 -4.27 1.45 -11.00
CA ASN A 195 -3.51 0.88 -9.88
C ASN A 195 -3.65 1.78 -8.64
N PRO A 196 -4.24 1.31 -7.52
CA PRO A 196 -4.33 2.10 -6.28
C PRO A 196 -3.00 2.62 -5.77
N SER A 197 -1.90 1.90 -6.04
CA SER A 197 -0.54 2.30 -5.63
C SER A 197 -0.13 3.66 -6.17
N ASP A 198 -0.61 4.05 -7.35
CA ASP A 198 -0.28 5.33 -7.98
C ASP A 198 -0.83 6.52 -7.19
N TYR A 199 -1.82 6.28 -6.34
CA TYR A 199 -2.48 7.28 -5.52
C TYR A 199 -2.01 7.31 -4.07
N ILE A 200 -1.66 6.16 -3.48
CA ILE A 200 -1.50 5.99 -2.03
C ILE A 200 -0.06 5.69 -1.57
N ASN A 201 0.92 5.65 -2.49
CA ASN A 201 2.30 5.30 -2.12
C ASN A 201 3.06 6.38 -1.36
N SER A 202 2.67 7.66 -1.47
CA SER A 202 3.40 8.72 -0.80
C SER A 202 3.15 8.72 0.71
N LEU A 203 4.19 9.10 1.48
CA LEU A 203 4.08 9.21 2.93
C LEU A 203 3.01 10.23 3.35
N LEU A 204 2.89 11.34 2.61
CA LEU A 204 1.85 12.33 2.83
C LEU A 204 0.45 11.73 2.73
N VAL A 205 0.17 11.02 1.62
CA VAL A 205 -1.15 10.42 1.40
C VAL A 205 -1.47 9.40 2.48
N LYS A 206 -0.51 8.55 2.86
CA LYS A 206 -0.69 7.59 3.95
C LYS A 206 -1.05 8.28 5.27
N ASN A 207 -0.41 9.41 5.58
CA ASN A 207 -0.73 10.18 6.78
C ASN A 207 -2.08 10.90 6.69
N LEU A 208 -2.49 11.41 5.50
CA LEU A 208 -3.83 11.95 5.28
C LEU A 208 -4.90 10.88 5.56
N LEU A 209 -4.78 9.71 4.93
CA LEU A 209 -5.69 8.59 5.13
C LEU A 209 -5.72 8.10 6.58
N TYR A 210 -4.55 8.00 7.22
CA TYR A 210 -4.47 7.58 8.62
C TYR A 210 -5.12 8.59 9.57
N HIS A 211 -4.95 9.89 9.33
CA HIS A 211 -5.47 10.93 10.22
C HIS A 211 -7.01 10.99 10.19
N SER A 212 -7.61 10.83 9.00
CA SER A 212 -9.07 10.80 8.84
C SER A 212 -9.69 9.41 8.97
N TYR A 213 -8.93 8.41 9.43
CA TYR A 213 -9.46 7.08 9.70
C TYR A 213 -10.24 7.07 11.02
N GLY A 214 -11.54 6.95 10.93
CA GLY A 214 -12.45 7.00 12.09
C GLY A 214 -12.76 8.40 12.61
N ASN A 215 -12.12 9.46 12.11
CA ASN A 215 -12.31 10.84 12.52
C ASN A 215 -12.57 11.76 11.35
N GLU A 216 -13.60 12.58 11.39
CA GLU A 216 -13.86 13.57 10.36
C GLU A 216 -12.85 14.73 10.43
N CYS A 217 -12.15 15.01 9.32
CA CYS A 217 -11.12 16.02 9.22
C CYS A 217 -11.47 17.07 8.17
N SER A 218 -11.31 18.33 8.48
CA SER A 218 -11.30 19.44 7.52
C SER A 218 -9.92 19.59 6.87
N LEU A 219 -9.81 20.43 5.85
CA LEU A 219 -8.51 20.76 5.27
C LEU A 219 -7.61 21.48 6.28
N GLU A 220 -8.20 22.27 7.17
CA GLU A 220 -7.52 22.93 8.27
C GLU A 220 -6.98 21.90 9.28
N ASP A 221 -7.78 20.90 9.66
CA ASP A 221 -7.36 19.82 10.56
C ASP A 221 -6.14 19.07 9.99
N TYR A 222 -6.16 18.72 8.70
CA TYR A 222 -5.01 18.12 8.04
C TYR A 222 -3.78 19.04 8.02
N SER A 223 -3.98 20.31 7.70
CA SER A 223 -2.89 21.29 7.65
C SER A 223 -2.22 21.48 8.99
N ILE A 224 -3.01 21.59 10.05
CA ILE A 224 -2.52 21.73 11.43
C ILE A 224 -1.75 20.47 11.84
N GLU A 225 -2.35 19.29 11.64
CA GLU A 225 -1.75 18.04 12.10
C GLU A 225 -0.49 17.66 11.33
N LEU A 226 -0.46 17.92 10.03
CA LEU A 226 0.67 17.54 9.16
C LEU A 226 1.69 18.66 8.96
N GLY A 227 1.36 19.89 9.33
CA GLY A 227 2.22 21.08 9.14
C GLY A 227 2.40 21.47 7.67
N ILE A 228 1.47 21.06 6.79
CA ILE A 228 1.54 21.27 5.34
C ILE A 228 0.45 22.26 4.95
N SER A 229 0.72 23.14 3.99
CA SER A 229 -0.26 24.15 3.56
C SER A 229 -1.52 23.50 2.98
N ILE A 230 -2.68 24.10 3.26
CA ILE A 230 -3.97 23.67 2.69
C ILE A 230 -3.91 23.68 1.16
N ALA A 231 -3.29 24.68 0.55
CA ALA A 231 -3.15 24.79 -0.89
C ALA A 231 -2.47 23.56 -1.54
N TYR A 232 -1.54 22.93 -0.82
CA TYR A 232 -0.88 21.70 -1.26
C TYR A 232 -1.71 20.44 -0.95
N ILE A 233 -2.30 20.37 0.24
CA ILE A 233 -3.14 19.24 0.68
C ILE A 233 -4.39 19.12 -0.20
N GLU A 234 -4.99 20.24 -0.59
CA GLU A 234 -6.25 20.29 -1.34
C GLU A 234 -6.17 19.49 -2.65
N GLU A 235 -5.02 19.55 -3.35
CA GLU A 235 -4.80 18.77 -4.57
C GLU A 235 -4.87 17.27 -4.30
N PHE A 236 -4.20 16.79 -3.24
CA PHE A 236 -4.21 15.36 -2.87
C PHE A 236 -5.58 14.93 -2.37
N VAL A 237 -6.24 15.73 -1.55
CA VAL A 237 -7.58 15.42 -1.01
C VAL A 237 -8.60 15.33 -2.14
N ASN A 238 -8.58 16.27 -3.09
CA ASN A 238 -9.47 16.23 -4.26
C ASN A 238 -9.21 14.98 -5.13
N LYS A 239 -7.93 14.63 -5.34
CA LYS A 239 -7.55 13.43 -6.09
C LYS A 239 -8.01 12.16 -5.39
N LEU A 240 -7.84 12.07 -4.07
CA LEU A 240 -8.28 10.92 -3.26
C LEU A 240 -9.81 10.81 -3.19
N GLU A 241 -10.51 11.93 -3.06
CA GLU A 241 -11.97 12.01 -3.04
C GLU A 241 -12.55 11.60 -4.40
N SER A 242 -11.96 12.03 -5.51
CA SER A 242 -12.41 11.66 -6.86
C SER A 242 -12.28 10.16 -7.16
N LYS A 243 -11.38 9.46 -6.44
CA LYS A 243 -11.16 8.00 -6.53
C LYS A 243 -11.80 7.23 -5.38
N ASP A 244 -12.63 7.89 -4.59
CA ASP A 244 -13.36 7.31 -3.47
C ASP A 244 -12.47 6.71 -2.36
N PHE A 245 -11.22 7.18 -2.25
CA PHE A 245 -10.35 6.87 -1.10
C PHE A 245 -10.71 7.72 0.12
N LEU A 246 -11.30 8.89 -0.11
CA LEU A 246 -11.89 9.76 0.90
C LEU A 246 -13.39 9.99 0.60
N ILE A 247 -14.20 10.02 1.65
CA ILE A 247 -15.60 10.43 1.59
C ILE A 247 -15.70 11.87 2.09
N LYS A 248 -16.24 12.77 1.26
CA LYS A 248 -16.60 14.11 1.69
C LYS A 248 -17.99 14.09 2.33
N ARG A 249 -18.08 14.63 3.53
CA ARG A 249 -19.34 14.77 4.29
C ARG A 249 -20.03 16.09 3.97
N ASP A 250 -21.31 16.20 4.32
CA ASP A 250 -22.13 17.40 4.10
C ASP A 250 -21.57 18.64 4.82
N ASN A 251 -20.88 18.45 5.94
CA ASN A 251 -20.20 19.51 6.69
C ASN A 251 -18.84 19.93 6.07
N GLY A 252 -18.50 19.40 4.90
CA GLY A 252 -17.24 19.69 4.20
C GLY A 252 -16.01 18.95 4.70
N LYS A 253 -16.15 18.11 5.74
CA LYS A 253 -15.06 17.28 6.27
C LYS A 253 -14.92 15.98 5.50
N TYR A 254 -13.78 15.32 5.69
CA TYR A 254 -13.41 14.09 4.99
C TYR A 254 -13.20 12.93 5.96
N LEU A 255 -13.56 11.73 5.50
CA LEU A 255 -13.29 10.45 6.16
C LEU A 255 -12.57 9.51 5.20
N THR A 256 -11.66 8.71 5.70
CA THR A 256 -10.99 7.67 4.93
C THR A 256 -11.95 6.53 4.61
N ASN A 257 -12.11 6.25 3.32
CA ASN A 257 -12.98 5.20 2.78
C ASN A 257 -12.22 3.89 2.45
N VAL A 258 -11.09 3.70 3.10
CA VAL A 258 -10.20 2.54 2.96
C VAL A 258 -9.98 1.95 4.33
N ALA A 259 -10.14 0.63 4.46
CA ALA A 259 -9.87 -0.05 5.71
C ALA A 259 -8.37 -0.01 6.03
N PHE A 260 -8.05 0.22 7.29
CA PHE A 260 -6.69 0.17 7.81
C PHE A 260 -6.62 -0.81 8.96
N ILE A 261 -5.78 -1.85 8.80
CA ILE A 261 -5.57 -2.91 9.79
C ILE A 261 -4.13 -2.82 10.27
N ASP A 262 -3.95 -2.37 11.50
CA ASP A 262 -2.64 -2.21 12.10
C ASP A 262 -2.06 -3.53 12.64
N LYS A 263 -0.84 -3.49 13.16
CA LYS A 263 -0.15 -4.65 13.73
C LYS A 263 -0.92 -5.31 14.88
N LYS A 264 -1.57 -4.49 15.70
CA LYS A 264 -2.33 -4.97 16.86
C LYS A 264 -3.59 -5.66 16.39
N ASP A 265 -4.35 -5.03 15.51
CA ASP A 265 -5.58 -5.59 14.93
C ASP A 265 -5.31 -6.91 14.21
N ARG A 266 -4.22 -6.98 13.44
CA ARG A 266 -3.81 -8.22 12.77
C ARG A 266 -3.53 -9.35 13.75
N ARG A 267 -2.85 -9.07 14.86
CA ARG A 267 -2.60 -10.08 15.90
C ARG A 267 -3.90 -10.54 16.56
N GLU A 268 -4.78 -9.61 16.88
CA GLU A 268 -6.07 -9.93 17.49
C GLU A 268 -6.95 -10.80 16.58
N ILE A 269 -6.93 -10.55 15.25
CA ILE A 269 -7.63 -11.42 14.28
C ILE A 269 -7.01 -12.81 14.27
N LEU A 270 -5.69 -12.90 14.18
CA LEU A 270 -4.97 -14.17 14.13
C LEU A 270 -5.15 -15.01 15.38
N ASP A 271 -5.06 -14.41 16.57
CA ASP A 271 -5.25 -15.10 17.83
C ASP A 271 -6.68 -15.64 17.94
N PHE A 272 -7.67 -14.85 17.53
CA PHE A 272 -9.06 -15.31 17.45
C PHE A 272 -9.22 -16.51 16.50
N GLU A 273 -8.59 -16.48 15.33
CA GLU A 273 -8.64 -17.60 14.39
C GLU A 273 -7.99 -18.85 14.97
N ARG A 274 -6.80 -18.74 15.58
CA ARG A 274 -6.10 -19.88 16.22
C ARG A 274 -6.96 -20.57 17.27
N GLU A 275 -7.66 -19.80 18.08
CA GLU A 275 -8.52 -20.33 19.13
C GLU A 275 -9.77 -21.04 18.59
N ASN A 276 -10.30 -20.60 17.46
CA ASN A 276 -11.62 -21.01 16.96
C ASN A 276 -11.58 -21.92 15.72
N ILE A 277 -10.42 -22.12 15.07
CA ILE A 277 -10.31 -22.84 13.79
C ILE A 277 -10.54 -24.37 13.90
N SER A 278 -10.49 -24.93 15.11
CA SER A 278 -10.42 -26.39 15.32
C SER A 278 -11.65 -27.13 14.78
N GLY A 279 -12.84 -26.56 14.88
CA GLY A 279 -14.08 -27.13 14.33
C GLY A 279 -14.04 -27.28 12.83
N TYR A 280 -13.75 -26.16 12.14
CA TYR A 280 -13.64 -26.15 10.68
C TYR A 280 -12.50 -27.04 10.17
N TYR A 281 -11.33 -27.02 10.82
CA TYR A 281 -10.21 -27.88 10.48
C TYR A 281 -10.59 -29.36 10.49
N LYS A 282 -11.27 -29.85 11.56
CA LYS A 282 -11.70 -31.24 11.67
C LYS A 282 -12.69 -31.62 10.56
N ALA A 283 -13.67 -30.77 10.29
CA ALA A 283 -14.65 -31.00 9.23
C ALA A 283 -13.96 -31.05 7.84
N LEU A 284 -13.03 -30.14 7.58
CA LEU A 284 -12.27 -30.07 6.34
C LEU A 284 -11.42 -31.33 6.11
N VAL A 285 -10.65 -31.75 7.11
CA VAL A 285 -9.81 -32.96 7.01
C VAL A 285 -10.68 -34.22 6.84
N LYS A 286 -11.81 -34.31 7.54
CA LYS A 286 -12.78 -35.40 7.39
C LYS A 286 -13.33 -35.41 5.95
N PHE A 287 -13.78 -34.26 5.45
CA PHE A 287 -14.27 -34.16 4.07
C PHE A 287 -13.20 -34.59 3.06
N ALA A 288 -11.98 -34.07 3.17
CA ALA A 288 -10.90 -34.38 2.25
C ALA A 288 -10.56 -35.90 2.25
N LYS A 289 -10.43 -36.50 3.42
CA LYS A 289 -10.16 -37.97 3.53
C LYS A 289 -11.28 -38.80 2.93
N ASN A 290 -12.53 -38.46 3.20
CA ASN A 290 -13.69 -39.22 2.71
C ASN A 290 -13.91 -39.07 1.19
N ASN A 291 -13.43 -37.97 0.61
CA ASN A 291 -13.64 -37.67 -0.79
C ASN A 291 -12.36 -37.80 -1.65
N LEU A 292 -11.24 -38.28 -1.12
CA LEU A 292 -10.01 -38.39 -1.88
C LEU A 292 -10.16 -39.32 -3.11
N SER A 293 -10.78 -40.47 -2.96
CA SER A 293 -11.00 -41.41 -4.06
C SER A 293 -11.94 -40.82 -5.13
N TYR A 294 -12.98 -40.10 -4.70
CA TYR A 294 -13.88 -39.40 -5.61
C TYR A 294 -13.14 -38.27 -6.34
N TYR A 295 -12.39 -37.41 -5.63
CA TYR A 295 -11.58 -36.36 -6.24
C TYR A 295 -10.62 -36.95 -7.28
N LYS A 296 -9.94 -38.06 -6.95
CA LYS A 296 -9.03 -38.74 -7.85
C LYS A 296 -9.73 -39.24 -9.12
N SER A 297 -10.99 -39.69 -9.03
CA SER A 297 -11.76 -40.13 -10.20
C SER A 297 -12.21 -39.01 -11.13
N LEU A 298 -12.17 -37.75 -10.66
CA LEU A 298 -12.47 -36.57 -11.46
C LEU A 298 -11.26 -36.02 -12.21
N LEU A 299 -10.05 -36.43 -11.78
CA LEU A 299 -8.81 -35.97 -12.41
C LEU A 299 -8.53 -36.75 -13.69
N ASP A 300 -7.86 -36.08 -14.60
CA ASP A 300 -7.19 -36.77 -15.71
C ASP A 300 -6.12 -37.73 -15.13
N GLU A 301 -5.56 -38.58 -16.00
CA GLU A 301 -4.51 -39.51 -15.62
C GLU A 301 -3.35 -38.77 -14.93
N THR A 302 -3.15 -39.03 -13.62
CA THR A 302 -2.11 -38.38 -12.83
C THR A 302 -1.22 -39.43 -12.17
N THR A 303 0.08 -39.12 -12.09
CA THR A 303 1.07 -39.90 -11.37
C THR A 303 1.26 -39.43 -9.93
N ALA A 304 0.50 -38.41 -9.49
CA ALA A 304 0.60 -37.86 -8.15
C ALA A 304 0.18 -38.86 -7.08
N LEU A 305 0.96 -38.96 -5.98
CA LEU A 305 0.65 -39.79 -4.84
C LEU A 305 -0.55 -39.26 -4.05
N ASP A 306 -1.30 -40.11 -3.39
CA ASP A 306 -2.49 -39.72 -2.62
C ASP A 306 -2.20 -38.64 -1.56
N GLU A 307 -1.05 -38.70 -0.90
CA GLU A 307 -0.61 -37.69 0.08
C GLU A 307 -0.38 -36.30 -0.59
N HIS A 308 0.00 -36.28 -1.84
CA HIS A 308 0.16 -35.04 -2.62
C HIS A 308 -1.19 -34.52 -3.12
N LEU A 309 -2.08 -35.42 -3.51
CA LEU A 309 -3.45 -35.05 -3.90
C LEU A 309 -4.23 -34.44 -2.73
N LEU A 310 -3.93 -34.83 -1.48
CA LEU A 310 -4.53 -34.23 -0.29
C LEU A 310 -4.19 -32.74 -0.15
N TRP A 311 -3.01 -32.30 -0.56
CA TRP A 311 -2.68 -30.87 -0.58
C TRP A 311 -3.62 -30.06 -1.48
N SER A 312 -3.71 -30.48 -2.75
CA SER A 312 -4.58 -29.79 -3.72
C SER A 312 -6.06 -29.91 -3.32
N LEU A 313 -6.47 -31.05 -2.79
CA LEU A 313 -7.83 -31.28 -2.34
C LEU A 313 -8.22 -30.40 -1.14
N LEU A 314 -7.38 -30.29 -0.12
CA LEU A 314 -7.61 -29.42 1.03
C LEU A 314 -7.73 -27.96 0.58
N LEU A 315 -6.78 -27.50 -0.24
CA LEU A 315 -6.78 -26.12 -0.72
C LEU A 315 -7.99 -25.82 -1.61
N LEU A 316 -8.28 -26.69 -2.56
CA LEU A 316 -9.45 -26.53 -3.43
C LEU A 316 -10.76 -26.51 -2.63
N THR A 317 -10.87 -27.39 -1.62
CA THR A 317 -12.05 -27.43 -0.74
C THR A 317 -12.18 -26.12 0.04
N MET A 318 -11.10 -25.60 0.64
CA MET A 318 -11.12 -24.33 1.36
C MET A 318 -11.57 -23.18 0.46
N PHE A 319 -11.00 -23.05 -0.74
CA PHE A 319 -11.39 -22.00 -1.67
C PHE A 319 -12.84 -22.12 -2.13
N SER A 320 -13.32 -23.36 -2.38
CA SER A 320 -14.72 -23.56 -2.77
C SER A 320 -15.70 -23.19 -1.64
N VAL A 321 -15.35 -23.47 -0.39
CA VAL A 321 -16.12 -23.03 0.77
C VAL A 321 -16.11 -21.53 0.90
N GLU A 322 -14.94 -20.89 0.82
CA GLU A 322 -14.81 -19.44 0.95
C GLU A 322 -15.55 -18.68 -0.17
N ASP A 323 -15.49 -19.18 -1.42
CA ASP A 323 -16.21 -18.58 -2.55
C ASP A 323 -17.73 -18.54 -2.30
N LYS A 324 -18.31 -19.51 -1.56
CA LYS A 324 -19.73 -19.48 -1.17
C LYS A 324 -20.08 -18.34 -0.22
N PHE A 325 -19.10 -17.87 0.58
CA PHE A 325 -19.28 -16.78 1.54
C PHE A 325 -18.76 -15.45 1.00
N ARG A 326 -18.31 -15.43 -0.24
CA ARG A 326 -17.84 -14.21 -0.90
C ARG A 326 -19.03 -13.30 -1.17
N THR A 327 -18.90 -12.04 -0.80
CA THR A 327 -19.87 -10.99 -1.11
C THR A 327 -19.36 -10.12 -2.27
N GLU A 328 -20.27 -9.35 -2.85
CA GLU A 328 -19.90 -8.33 -3.82
C GLU A 328 -19.03 -7.24 -3.15
N TYR A 329 -18.11 -6.69 -3.91
CA TYR A 329 -17.31 -5.57 -3.45
C TYR A 329 -18.16 -4.29 -3.37
N THR A 330 -17.66 -3.30 -2.63
CA THR A 330 -18.35 -2.02 -2.45
C THR A 330 -18.45 -1.26 -3.78
N LEU A 331 -19.66 -0.86 -4.17
CA LEU A 331 -19.86 0.03 -5.30
C LEU A 331 -19.28 1.41 -4.99
N ARG A 332 -18.38 1.87 -5.83
CA ARG A 332 -17.64 3.14 -5.68
C ARG A 332 -18.20 4.21 -6.62
N LYS A 333 -17.78 5.46 -6.40
CA LYS A 333 -18.19 6.63 -7.20
C LYS A 333 -17.82 6.52 -8.68
N ASP A 334 -16.78 5.78 -9.02
CA ASP A 334 -16.36 5.52 -10.39
C ASP A 334 -17.26 4.51 -11.15
N GLY A 335 -18.26 3.97 -10.46
CA GLY A 335 -19.22 3.01 -11.01
C GLY A 335 -18.74 1.56 -10.99
N PHE A 336 -17.57 1.29 -10.42
CA PHE A 336 -17.01 -0.05 -10.28
C PHE A 336 -17.15 -0.59 -8.86
N ASN A 337 -17.18 -1.91 -8.73
CA ASN A 337 -17.21 -2.60 -7.45
C ASN A 337 -15.80 -2.99 -7.03
N TRP A 338 -15.25 -2.32 -6.03
CA TRP A 338 -13.92 -2.68 -5.52
C TRP A 338 -13.76 -2.32 -4.04
N ASP A 339 -12.85 -3.02 -3.40
CA ASP A 339 -12.40 -2.75 -2.03
C ASP A 339 -10.88 -2.70 -1.96
N LEU A 340 -10.39 -1.88 -1.04
CA LEU A 340 -8.99 -1.67 -0.76
C LEU A 340 -8.80 -1.63 0.76
N MET A 341 -7.73 -2.25 1.23
CA MET A 341 -7.26 -2.04 2.59
C MET A 341 -5.75 -1.82 2.64
N LEU A 342 -5.33 -1.14 3.69
CA LEU A 342 -3.94 -0.95 4.04
C LEU A 342 -3.62 -1.86 5.24
N LEU A 343 -2.66 -2.76 5.05
CA LEU A 343 -2.19 -3.67 6.09
C LEU A 343 -0.84 -3.21 6.60
N GLU A 344 -0.73 -2.92 7.88
CA GLU A 344 0.58 -2.65 8.47
C GLU A 344 1.42 -3.94 8.45
N THR A 345 2.64 -3.85 7.93
CA THR A 345 3.57 -4.98 7.87
C THR A 345 3.99 -5.37 9.28
N VAL A 346 3.87 -6.64 9.62
CA VAL A 346 4.24 -7.19 10.92
C VAL A 346 5.44 -8.10 10.73
N ASP A 347 6.57 -7.72 11.29
CA ASP A 347 7.71 -8.60 11.39
C ASP A 347 7.36 -9.77 12.33
N LYS A 348 7.57 -11.01 11.91
CA LYS A 348 7.32 -12.23 12.69
C LYS A 348 5.85 -12.59 13.01
N LEU A 349 4.86 -12.12 12.24
CA LEU A 349 3.50 -12.64 12.41
C LEU A 349 3.39 -14.13 12.01
N TYR A 350 4.30 -14.60 11.18
CA TYR A 350 4.27 -15.88 10.48
C TYR A 350 5.47 -16.78 10.79
N SER A 351 6.18 -16.58 11.91
CA SER A 351 7.46 -17.26 12.17
C SER A 351 7.38 -18.79 12.15
N ASP A 352 6.20 -19.38 12.39
CA ASP A 352 6.01 -20.82 12.48
C ASP A 352 4.89 -21.35 11.58
N GLU A 353 4.36 -20.54 10.68
CA GLU A 353 3.19 -20.84 9.88
C GLU A 353 3.46 -20.71 8.37
N PHE A 354 2.73 -21.52 7.58
CA PHE A 354 2.75 -21.38 6.13
C PHE A 354 1.98 -20.14 5.71
N PHE A 355 2.58 -19.31 4.87
CA PHE A 355 1.85 -18.27 4.15
C PHE A 355 1.25 -18.86 2.88
N ILE A 356 -0.06 -18.75 2.72
CA ILE A 356 -0.77 -19.27 1.55
C ILE A 356 -1.49 -18.13 0.84
N SER A 357 -1.16 -17.93 -0.41
CA SER A 357 -1.92 -17.07 -1.31
C SER A 357 -2.62 -17.92 -2.36
N ALA A 358 -3.65 -17.37 -2.99
CA ALA A 358 -4.26 -17.97 -4.16
C ALA A 358 -3.99 -17.09 -5.38
N ASN A 359 -3.48 -17.70 -6.41
CA ASN A 359 -3.30 -17.06 -7.69
C ASN A 359 -4.02 -17.88 -8.76
N ALA A 360 -4.71 -17.20 -9.67
CA ALA A 360 -5.26 -17.82 -10.86
C ALA A 360 -4.68 -17.13 -12.09
N THR A 361 -4.13 -17.92 -12.99
CA THR A 361 -3.71 -17.49 -14.31
C THR A 361 -4.59 -18.19 -15.34
N PHE A 362 -5.15 -17.46 -16.29
CA PHE A 362 -5.99 -18.03 -17.32
C PHE A 362 -5.53 -17.58 -18.70
N SER A 363 -5.77 -18.41 -19.68
CA SER A 363 -5.62 -18.08 -21.10
C SER A 363 -6.74 -18.72 -21.90
N ASP A 364 -7.33 -17.93 -22.78
CA ASP A 364 -8.25 -18.42 -23.80
C ASP A 364 -7.45 -18.61 -25.11
N TYR A 365 -7.26 -19.86 -25.50
CA TYR A 365 -6.53 -20.20 -26.72
C TYR A 365 -7.45 -20.98 -27.68
N TYR A 366 -7.77 -20.40 -28.84
CA TYR A 366 -8.67 -20.99 -29.83
C TYR A 366 -10.03 -21.45 -29.26
N GLY A 367 -10.61 -20.69 -28.34
CA GLY A 367 -11.89 -21.01 -27.73
C GLY A 367 -11.84 -22.09 -26.63
N ARG A 368 -10.63 -22.51 -26.22
CA ARG A 368 -10.41 -23.42 -25.08
C ARG A 368 -9.70 -22.67 -23.97
N ARG A 369 -10.31 -22.68 -22.79
CA ARG A 369 -9.79 -21.99 -21.63
C ARG A 369 -9.01 -22.95 -20.74
N ILE A 370 -7.76 -22.57 -20.42
CA ILE A 370 -6.97 -23.23 -19.37
C ILE A 370 -6.85 -22.28 -18.20
N VAL A 371 -7.21 -22.74 -17.03
CA VAL A 371 -7.03 -22.00 -15.77
C VAL A 371 -6.07 -22.76 -14.90
N ILE A 372 -4.97 -22.13 -14.50
CA ILE A 372 -4.06 -22.66 -13.50
C ILE A 372 -4.40 -21.98 -12.19
N ARG A 373 -4.86 -22.74 -11.20
CA ARG A 373 -4.97 -22.27 -9.82
C ARG A 373 -3.75 -22.76 -9.05
N GLY A 374 -2.88 -21.84 -8.72
CA GLY A 374 -1.73 -22.09 -7.86
C GLY A 374 -2.04 -21.65 -6.42
N PHE A 375 -1.58 -22.44 -5.48
CA PHE A 375 -1.73 -22.18 -4.04
C PHE A 375 -0.33 -22.09 -3.40
N PRO A 376 0.41 -20.98 -3.63
CA PRO A 376 1.72 -20.82 -3.02
C PRO A 376 1.65 -20.98 -1.52
N ALA A 377 2.43 -21.93 -1.00
CA ALA A 377 2.61 -22.15 0.42
C ALA A 377 4.08 -21.86 0.78
N ASN A 378 4.30 -20.87 1.61
CA ASN A 378 5.63 -20.42 2.01
C ASN A 378 5.79 -20.62 3.52
N HIS A 379 6.87 -21.27 3.93
CA HIS A 379 7.27 -21.34 5.34
C HIS A 379 8.23 -20.19 5.64
N TRP A 380 7.93 -19.37 6.63
CA TRP A 380 8.83 -18.31 7.06
C TRP A 380 9.90 -18.88 7.99
N LYS A 381 11.18 -18.56 7.71
CA LYS A 381 12.28 -18.85 8.60
C LYS A 381 12.31 -17.86 9.77
N GLU A 382 12.88 -18.24 10.90
CA GLU A 382 13.05 -17.41 12.09
C GLU A 382 13.82 -16.09 11.82
N ASP A 383 14.65 -16.03 10.79
CA ASP A 383 15.42 -14.88 10.38
C ASP A 383 14.64 -13.86 9.52
N GLY A 384 13.34 -14.10 9.30
CA GLY A 384 12.48 -13.25 8.46
C GLY A 384 12.64 -13.46 6.97
N GLY A 385 13.48 -14.41 6.55
CA GLY A 385 13.60 -14.83 5.16
C GLY A 385 12.53 -15.86 4.80
N ALA A 386 12.02 -15.78 3.57
CA ALA A 386 11.21 -16.84 3.04
C ALA A 386 12.07 -18.09 2.83
N SER A 387 11.58 -19.29 3.20
CA SER A 387 12.31 -20.52 2.92
C SER A 387 12.37 -20.77 1.41
N ASP A 388 13.43 -21.49 0.95
CA ASP A 388 13.65 -21.79 -0.48
C ASP A 388 12.50 -22.56 -1.17
N VAL A 389 11.53 -23.05 -0.41
CA VAL A 389 10.28 -23.65 -0.90
C VAL A 389 9.45 -22.66 -1.73
N ILE A 390 9.70 -21.35 -1.63
CA ILE A 390 9.00 -20.28 -2.35
C ILE A 390 9.27 -20.27 -3.85
N SER A 391 10.44 -20.70 -4.27
CA SER A 391 10.83 -20.61 -5.69
C SER A 391 9.96 -21.47 -6.63
N TYR A 392 9.27 -22.47 -6.09
CA TYR A 392 8.39 -23.36 -6.88
C TYR A 392 7.08 -22.71 -7.33
N ASN A 393 6.59 -21.72 -6.58
CA ASN A 393 5.30 -21.09 -6.87
C ASN A 393 5.33 -20.03 -7.94
N ARG A 394 6.46 -19.36 -8.15
CA ARG A 394 6.62 -18.50 -9.33
C ARG A 394 6.50 -19.28 -10.63
N ALA A 395 6.90 -20.56 -10.63
CA ALA A 395 6.78 -21.42 -11.80
C ALA A 395 5.32 -21.69 -12.20
N LEU A 396 4.41 -21.85 -11.22
CA LEU A 396 3.00 -22.17 -11.51
C LEU A 396 2.16 -20.94 -11.92
N THR A 397 2.51 -19.74 -11.44
CA THR A 397 1.64 -18.56 -11.62
C THR A 397 2.21 -17.46 -12.51
N GLY A 398 3.48 -17.48 -12.83
CA GLY A 398 4.11 -16.44 -13.65
C GLY A 398 5.01 -16.95 -14.77
N GLU A 399 5.43 -18.20 -14.69
CA GLU A 399 6.41 -18.76 -15.61
C GLU A 399 5.88 -19.96 -16.44
N PHE A 400 4.63 -20.41 -16.18
CA PHE A 400 4.06 -21.49 -16.99
C PHE A 400 3.71 -20.96 -18.38
N ASN A 401 4.33 -21.53 -19.38
CA ASN A 401 3.97 -21.24 -20.77
C ASN A 401 2.63 -21.93 -21.09
N LEU A 402 1.56 -21.13 -21.07
CA LEU A 402 0.20 -21.60 -21.31
C LEU A 402 0.03 -22.17 -22.73
N GLU A 403 0.85 -21.74 -23.71
CA GLU A 403 0.84 -22.29 -25.07
C GLU A 403 1.34 -23.72 -25.07
N ILE A 404 2.40 -24.01 -24.32
CA ILE A 404 2.93 -25.36 -24.15
C ILE A 404 1.92 -26.26 -23.46
N LEU A 405 1.30 -25.79 -22.37
CA LEU A 405 0.24 -26.55 -21.70
C LEU A 405 -0.95 -26.82 -22.62
N ASN A 406 -1.38 -25.82 -23.39
CA ASN A 406 -2.45 -26.00 -24.35
C ASN A 406 -2.06 -27.01 -25.45
N SER A 407 -0.83 -26.95 -25.97
CA SER A 407 -0.36 -27.88 -26.97
C SER A 407 -0.33 -29.33 -26.49
N ILE A 408 0.04 -29.54 -25.21
CA ILE A 408 0.05 -30.88 -24.60
C ILE A 408 -1.37 -31.33 -24.28
N LEU A 409 -2.14 -30.53 -23.54
CA LEU A 409 -3.44 -30.95 -22.97
C LEU A 409 -4.56 -31.00 -24.00
N ASN A 410 -4.59 -30.08 -24.95
CA ASN A 410 -5.69 -29.94 -25.90
C ASN A 410 -5.37 -30.39 -27.30
N LEU A 411 -4.10 -30.35 -27.71
CA LEU A 411 -3.66 -30.75 -29.02
C LEU A 411 -2.92 -32.09 -29.01
N ASN A 412 -2.73 -32.72 -27.85
CA ASN A 412 -2.01 -33.97 -27.66
C ASN A 412 -0.61 -33.98 -28.33
N LYS A 413 0.07 -32.83 -28.35
CA LYS A 413 1.38 -32.68 -28.98
C LYS A 413 2.42 -33.49 -28.21
N LYS A 414 3.12 -34.38 -28.91
CA LYS A 414 4.16 -35.23 -28.32
C LYS A 414 5.49 -34.48 -28.28
N TYR A 415 6.39 -34.94 -27.42
CA TYR A 415 7.71 -34.33 -27.25
C TYR A 415 8.51 -34.26 -28.57
N GLY A 416 8.46 -35.35 -29.37
CA GLY A 416 9.12 -35.42 -30.67
C GLY A 416 8.62 -34.40 -31.71
N ASP A 417 7.36 -34.00 -31.61
CA ASP A 417 6.72 -33.05 -32.52
C ASP A 417 6.99 -31.58 -32.13
N MET A 418 7.71 -31.34 -31.05
CA MET A 418 8.01 -30.00 -30.53
C MET A 418 9.27 -29.41 -31.19
N SER A 419 9.25 -28.09 -31.35
CA SER A 419 10.44 -27.32 -31.72
C SER A 419 11.51 -27.37 -30.62
N GLU A 420 12.75 -27.05 -30.94
CA GLU A 420 13.83 -27.05 -29.93
C GLU A 420 13.55 -26.05 -28.76
N SER A 421 12.95 -24.92 -29.07
CA SER A 421 12.54 -23.95 -28.02
C SER A 421 11.42 -24.48 -27.10
N GLU A 422 10.46 -25.22 -27.64
CA GLU A 422 9.41 -25.86 -26.85
C GLU A 422 9.99 -27.02 -26.01
N LYS A 423 10.89 -27.80 -26.56
CA LYS A 423 11.60 -28.86 -25.82
C LYS A 423 12.42 -28.33 -24.67
N GLU A 424 13.08 -27.17 -24.83
CA GLU A 424 13.83 -26.52 -23.75
C GLU A 424 12.91 -26.16 -22.60
N ILE A 425 11.72 -25.60 -22.90
CA ILE A 425 10.70 -25.28 -21.89
C ILE A 425 10.21 -26.56 -21.20
N VAL A 426 9.85 -27.58 -21.95
CA VAL A 426 9.39 -28.88 -21.41
C VAL A 426 10.46 -29.51 -20.54
N ASN A 427 11.72 -29.51 -20.97
CA ASN A 427 12.84 -30.05 -20.20
C ASN A 427 13.03 -29.29 -18.88
N THR A 428 12.80 -27.98 -18.88
CA THR A 428 12.79 -27.18 -17.63
C THR A 428 11.70 -27.66 -16.68
N TYR A 429 10.51 -27.95 -17.18
CA TYR A 429 9.41 -28.49 -16.36
C TYR A 429 9.65 -29.93 -15.91
N VAL A 430 10.28 -30.75 -16.72
CA VAL A 430 10.72 -32.11 -16.34
C VAL A 430 11.77 -32.02 -15.21
N LYS A 431 12.77 -31.18 -15.37
CA LYS A 431 13.79 -30.94 -14.33
C LYS A 431 13.16 -30.48 -13.01
N ARG A 432 12.13 -29.68 -13.10
CA ARG A 432 11.34 -29.21 -11.92
C ARG A 432 10.33 -30.25 -11.41
N GLY A 433 10.14 -31.38 -12.13
CA GLY A 433 9.21 -32.47 -11.79
C GLY A 433 7.74 -32.15 -12.07
N CYS A 434 7.44 -31.05 -12.80
CA CYS A 434 6.09 -30.73 -13.27
C CYS A 434 5.61 -31.71 -14.32
N PHE A 435 6.55 -32.22 -15.12
CA PHE A 435 6.29 -33.18 -16.17
C PHE A 435 7.22 -34.38 -16.04
N ASP A 436 6.77 -35.54 -16.54
CA ASP A 436 7.59 -36.70 -16.79
C ASP A 436 7.57 -37.03 -18.29
N LEU A 437 8.70 -37.45 -18.82
CA LEU A 437 8.80 -37.97 -20.18
C LEU A 437 8.78 -39.49 -20.11
N VAL A 438 7.78 -40.11 -20.76
CA VAL A 438 7.66 -41.56 -20.88
C VAL A 438 7.71 -41.89 -22.36
N GLY A 439 8.92 -42.16 -22.90
CA GLY A 439 9.15 -42.22 -24.33
C GLY A 439 8.93 -40.83 -24.95
N ASP A 440 7.98 -40.74 -25.86
CA ASP A 440 7.61 -39.49 -26.54
C ASP A 440 6.39 -38.79 -25.91
N GLU A 441 5.81 -39.39 -24.86
CA GLU A 441 4.66 -38.84 -24.15
C GLU A 441 5.10 -37.97 -22.98
N ILE A 442 4.42 -36.81 -22.85
CA ILE A 442 4.60 -35.89 -21.75
C ILE A 442 3.47 -36.12 -20.76
N LYS A 443 3.83 -36.62 -19.57
CA LYS A 443 2.88 -36.76 -18.45
C LYS A 443 2.98 -35.57 -17.50
N ILE A 444 1.82 -34.99 -17.14
CA ILE A 444 1.75 -33.84 -16.26
C ILE A 444 1.52 -34.33 -14.83
N ASN A 445 2.42 -33.96 -13.92
CA ASN A 445 2.37 -34.38 -12.52
C ASN A 445 1.50 -33.47 -11.62
N ILE A 446 0.97 -32.38 -12.19
CA ILE A 446 0.03 -31.50 -11.53
C ILE A 446 -1.37 -32.05 -11.76
N PRO A 447 -2.26 -32.08 -10.75
CA PRO A 447 -3.64 -32.48 -10.95
C PRO A 447 -4.30 -31.70 -12.08
N VAL A 448 -4.85 -32.38 -13.05
CA VAL A 448 -5.60 -31.81 -14.18
C VAL A 448 -7.05 -32.24 -14.08
N ILE A 449 -7.97 -31.33 -14.18
CA ILE A 449 -9.42 -31.57 -14.09
C ILE A 449 -10.15 -30.85 -15.21
N SER A 450 -11.19 -31.45 -15.76
CA SER A 450 -12.07 -30.73 -16.68
C SER A 450 -12.86 -29.64 -15.96
N MET A 451 -13.28 -28.59 -16.69
CA MET A 451 -14.15 -27.55 -16.13
C MET A 451 -15.47 -28.11 -15.59
N GLU A 452 -16.02 -29.15 -16.22
CA GLU A 452 -17.23 -29.82 -15.79
C GLU A 452 -17.01 -30.54 -14.45
N ASN A 453 -16.01 -31.40 -14.38
CA ASN A 453 -15.65 -32.12 -13.14
C ASN A 453 -15.25 -31.16 -12.00
N TYR A 454 -14.58 -30.05 -12.35
CA TYR A 454 -14.26 -29.02 -11.38
C TYR A 454 -15.50 -28.39 -10.76
N LYS A 455 -16.50 -28.04 -11.58
CA LYS A 455 -17.79 -27.51 -11.10
C LYS A 455 -18.53 -28.55 -10.26
N GLU A 456 -18.60 -29.81 -10.72
CA GLU A 456 -19.19 -30.92 -9.98
C GLU A 456 -18.55 -31.07 -8.59
N PHE A 457 -17.21 -31.03 -8.54
CA PHE A 457 -16.50 -31.08 -7.26
C PHE A 457 -16.84 -29.88 -6.36
N CYS A 458 -16.84 -28.66 -6.88
CA CYS A 458 -17.19 -27.47 -6.13
C CYS A 458 -18.64 -27.54 -5.59
N GLU A 459 -19.59 -28.03 -6.39
CA GLU A 459 -20.99 -28.26 -5.97
C GLU A 459 -21.07 -29.26 -4.82
N LYS A 460 -20.31 -30.35 -4.90
CA LYS A 460 -20.23 -31.31 -3.80
C LYS A 460 -19.70 -30.69 -2.51
N VAL A 461 -18.65 -29.86 -2.61
CA VAL A 461 -18.08 -29.14 -1.45
C VAL A 461 -19.12 -28.23 -0.80
N VAL A 462 -19.78 -27.37 -1.61
CA VAL A 462 -20.71 -26.36 -1.07
C VAL A 462 -22.04 -26.95 -0.58
N ASN A 463 -22.31 -28.21 -0.89
CA ASN A 463 -23.49 -28.96 -0.43
C ASN A 463 -23.19 -29.86 0.78
N ASP A 464 -21.94 -29.95 1.26
CA ASP A 464 -21.61 -30.66 2.50
C ASP A 464 -22.02 -29.83 3.72
N GLU A 465 -23.11 -30.21 4.36
CA GLU A 465 -23.71 -29.46 5.46
C GLU A 465 -22.77 -29.33 6.68
N GLU A 466 -22.03 -30.40 7.02
CA GLU A 466 -21.12 -30.40 8.15
C GLU A 466 -19.97 -29.41 7.92
N LEU A 467 -19.36 -29.46 6.73
CA LEU A 467 -18.26 -28.60 6.35
C LEU A 467 -18.70 -27.12 6.28
N ILE A 468 -19.83 -26.84 5.64
CA ILE A 468 -20.36 -25.49 5.49
C ILE A 468 -20.79 -24.90 6.84
N SER A 469 -21.42 -25.71 7.71
CA SER A 469 -21.81 -25.24 9.04
C SER A 469 -20.59 -24.90 9.89
N ALA A 470 -19.55 -25.74 9.87
CA ALA A 470 -18.33 -25.50 10.61
C ALA A 470 -17.59 -24.23 10.12
N TYR A 471 -17.55 -24.02 8.81
CA TYR A 471 -16.96 -22.77 8.28
C TYR A 471 -17.80 -21.55 8.62
N LYS A 472 -19.12 -21.63 8.52
CA LYS A 472 -20.04 -20.54 8.85
C LYS A 472 -19.88 -20.08 10.30
N GLU A 473 -19.70 -21.00 11.23
CA GLU A 473 -19.43 -20.69 12.63
C GLU A 473 -18.13 -19.87 12.79
N LEU A 474 -17.02 -20.38 12.19
CA LEU A 474 -15.74 -19.66 12.18
C LEU A 474 -15.88 -18.28 11.50
N TYR A 475 -16.49 -18.22 10.32
CA TYR A 475 -16.67 -16.99 9.55
C TYR A 475 -17.44 -15.94 10.35
N ASN A 476 -18.53 -16.32 10.98
CA ASN A 476 -19.34 -15.38 11.79
C ASN A 476 -18.56 -14.84 12.99
N GLY A 477 -17.77 -15.68 13.66
CA GLY A 477 -16.90 -15.26 14.74
C GLY A 477 -15.83 -14.26 14.28
N VAL A 478 -15.14 -14.58 13.18
CA VAL A 478 -14.15 -13.69 12.55
C VAL A 478 -14.80 -12.40 12.06
N TYR A 479 -16.00 -12.47 11.48
CA TYR A 479 -16.76 -11.31 11.06
C TYR A 479 -17.01 -10.34 12.22
N MET A 480 -17.49 -10.84 13.35
CA MET A 480 -17.74 -10.01 14.54
C MET A 480 -16.43 -9.42 15.09
N LYS A 481 -15.35 -10.21 15.06
CA LYS A 481 -14.03 -9.73 15.49
C LYS A 481 -13.52 -8.60 14.60
N VAL A 482 -13.48 -8.79 13.29
CA VAL A 482 -13.05 -7.76 12.33
C VAL A 482 -13.93 -6.52 12.44
N ARG A 483 -15.25 -6.74 12.55
CA ARG A 483 -16.23 -5.66 12.69
C ARG A 483 -15.99 -4.77 13.92
N SER A 484 -15.49 -5.34 15.01
CA SER A 484 -15.14 -4.60 16.23
C SER A 484 -13.87 -3.75 16.11
N LEU A 485 -13.04 -4.00 15.10
CA LEU A 485 -11.75 -3.33 14.88
C LEU A 485 -11.81 -2.19 13.87
N ILE A 486 -12.85 -2.14 13.04
CA ILE A 486 -12.98 -1.13 11.99
C ILE A 486 -14.10 -0.12 12.32
N PRO A 487 -14.01 1.13 11.80
CA PRO A 487 -15.09 2.12 11.95
C PRO A 487 -16.41 1.64 11.35
N ASN A 488 -17.52 2.04 11.99
CA ASN A 488 -18.87 1.60 11.58
C ASN A 488 -19.22 1.89 10.12
N TYR A 489 -18.76 3.02 9.59
CA TYR A 489 -19.05 3.40 8.21
C TYR A 489 -18.33 2.53 7.15
N LEU A 490 -17.35 1.71 7.56
CA LEU A 490 -16.64 0.75 6.71
C LEU A 490 -17.19 -0.69 6.82
N GLU A 491 -18.32 -0.88 7.49
CA GLU A 491 -18.90 -2.22 7.71
C GLU A 491 -19.05 -3.06 6.45
N LYS A 492 -19.42 -2.44 5.33
CA LYS A 492 -19.59 -3.12 4.03
C LYS A 492 -18.29 -3.76 3.52
N GLN A 493 -17.12 -3.27 3.98
CA GLN A 493 -15.82 -3.82 3.59
C GLN A 493 -15.38 -5.02 4.45
N THR A 494 -16.12 -5.37 5.50
CA THR A 494 -15.78 -6.48 6.42
C THR A 494 -15.53 -7.80 5.70
N PRO A 495 -16.35 -8.25 4.74
CA PRO A 495 -16.11 -9.49 4.02
C PRO A 495 -14.80 -9.51 3.23
N PHE A 496 -14.45 -8.38 2.60
CA PHE A 496 -13.18 -8.22 1.90
C PHE A 496 -11.99 -8.28 2.87
N ILE A 497 -12.10 -7.65 4.05
CA ILE A 497 -11.06 -7.68 5.08
C ILE A 497 -10.85 -9.11 5.55
N ILE A 498 -11.91 -9.88 5.80
CA ILE A 498 -11.81 -11.29 6.16
C ILE A 498 -11.06 -12.05 5.07
N GLN A 499 -11.44 -11.90 3.81
CA GLN A 499 -10.81 -12.60 2.71
C GLN A 499 -9.29 -12.30 2.59
N SER A 500 -8.86 -11.10 2.95
CA SER A 500 -7.52 -10.60 2.67
C SER A 500 -6.61 -10.49 3.89
N ALA A 501 -7.16 -10.33 5.11
CA ALA A 501 -6.38 -10.13 6.34
C ALA A 501 -6.30 -11.37 7.22
N THR A 502 -7.16 -12.38 6.99
CA THR A 502 -7.20 -13.61 7.79
C THR A 502 -6.17 -14.63 7.33
N LEU A 503 -5.81 -15.53 8.24
CA LEU A 503 -4.79 -16.57 8.06
C LEU A 503 -5.33 -17.99 8.20
N ASN A 504 -6.64 -18.16 8.14
CA ASN A 504 -7.27 -19.48 8.33
C ASN A 504 -6.64 -20.57 7.45
N ARG A 505 -6.32 -20.25 6.19
CA ARG A 505 -5.66 -21.19 5.26
C ARG A 505 -4.27 -21.59 5.74
N ALA A 506 -3.47 -20.62 6.17
CA ALA A 506 -2.14 -20.85 6.72
C ALA A 506 -2.19 -21.72 7.98
N LEU A 507 -3.09 -21.39 8.90
CA LEU A 507 -3.29 -22.14 10.14
C LEU A 507 -3.72 -23.58 9.88
N ILE A 508 -4.66 -23.79 8.94
CA ILE A 508 -5.14 -25.13 8.56
C ILE A 508 -4.01 -25.97 7.96
N ILE A 509 -3.28 -25.42 7.01
CA ILE A 509 -2.20 -26.16 6.35
C ILE A 509 -1.06 -26.44 7.32
N THR A 510 -0.66 -25.48 8.15
CA THR A 510 0.35 -25.69 9.19
C THR A 510 -0.08 -26.82 10.15
N LYS A 511 -1.33 -26.82 10.58
CA LYS A 511 -1.87 -27.86 11.45
C LYS A 511 -1.91 -29.23 10.77
N ALA A 512 -2.38 -29.28 9.52
CA ALA A 512 -2.41 -30.52 8.74
C ALA A 512 -1.01 -31.08 8.49
N PHE A 513 -0.03 -30.23 8.29
CA PHE A 513 1.38 -30.59 8.16
C PHE A 513 1.94 -31.15 9.48
N ASN A 514 1.74 -30.45 10.59
CA ASN A 514 2.22 -30.86 11.92
C ASN A 514 1.58 -32.18 12.39
N GLU A 515 0.34 -32.45 12.00
CA GLU A 515 -0.36 -33.71 12.29
C GLU A 515 -0.02 -34.81 11.27
N GLY A 516 0.84 -34.56 10.27
CA GLY A 516 1.23 -35.55 9.27
C GLY A 516 0.12 -35.95 8.29
N ILE A 517 -0.95 -35.16 8.20
CA ILE A 517 -2.03 -35.32 7.20
C ILE A 517 -1.49 -35.05 5.79
N ILE A 518 -0.68 -34.02 5.68
CA ILE A 518 0.07 -33.64 4.48
C ILE A 518 1.56 -33.67 4.83
N LYS A 519 2.39 -34.10 3.89
CA LYS A 519 3.83 -34.22 4.10
C LYS A 519 4.61 -33.36 3.16
N ASP A 520 5.75 -32.86 3.62
CA ASP A 520 6.76 -32.23 2.80
C ASP A 520 7.79 -33.30 2.41
N ASP A 521 7.92 -33.55 1.12
CA ASP A 521 8.96 -34.47 0.64
C ASP A 521 10.27 -33.68 0.44
N LYS A 522 10.99 -33.47 1.55
CA LYS A 522 12.30 -32.78 1.57
C LYS A 522 13.36 -33.45 0.68
N THR A 523 13.11 -34.67 0.21
CA THR A 523 14.07 -35.43 -0.60
C THR A 523 13.99 -35.09 -2.10
N ARG A 524 12.97 -34.33 -2.51
CA ARG A 524 12.76 -33.95 -3.90
C ARG A 524 12.95 -32.45 -4.09
N GLU A 525 13.89 -32.06 -4.95
CA GLU A 525 13.90 -30.77 -5.63
C GLU A 525 12.62 -30.50 -6.46
N LYS A 526 11.65 -31.42 -6.39
CA LYS A 526 10.49 -31.60 -7.25
C LYS A 526 9.19 -31.54 -6.45
N PHE A 527 8.78 -30.35 -6.05
CA PHE A 527 7.54 -30.19 -5.29
C PHE A 527 6.50 -29.35 -6.05
N ILE A 528 5.34 -29.95 -6.45
CA ILE A 528 4.45 -29.26 -7.37
C ILE A 528 2.97 -29.51 -7.12
N TYR A 529 2.64 -29.88 -5.91
CA TYR A 529 1.27 -30.32 -5.66
C TYR A 529 0.34 -29.23 -5.12
N ASN A 530 0.83 -27.99 -5.08
CA ASN A 530 0.05 -26.85 -4.58
C ASN A 530 -0.77 -26.17 -5.68
N GLY A 531 -1.14 -26.87 -6.72
CA GLY A 531 -1.90 -26.31 -7.83
C GLY A 531 -2.83 -27.31 -8.48
N ILE A 532 -3.72 -26.79 -9.29
CA ILE A 532 -4.62 -27.56 -10.16
C ILE A 532 -4.74 -26.88 -11.50
N ILE A 533 -4.73 -27.65 -12.55
CA ILE A 533 -5.00 -27.18 -13.91
C ILE A 533 -6.44 -27.54 -14.26
N ILE A 534 -7.23 -26.56 -14.66
CA ILE A 534 -8.61 -26.71 -15.12
C ILE A 534 -8.63 -26.47 -16.62
N LYS A 535 -9.07 -27.46 -17.40
CA LYS A 535 -9.17 -27.41 -18.85
C LYS A 535 -10.60 -27.48 -19.38
#